data_ba08740b377cc11d000ffda38e5fb51f
#
_entry.id   ba08740b377cc11d000ffda38e5fb51f
#
_cell.length_a   1.000
_cell.length_b   1.000
_cell.length_c   1.000
_cell.angle_alpha   90.00
_cell.angle_beta   90.00
_cell.angle_gamma   90.00
#
_symmetry.space_group_name_H-M   'P 1'
#
loop_
_entity.id
_entity.type
_entity.pdbx_description
1 polymer ?
#
loop_
_entity_poly.entity_id
_entity_poly.type
_entity_poly.pdbx_seq_one_letter_code
_entity_poly.pdbx_strand_id
1 'polypeptide(L)'
;MICTDVQVYCRNGRRLLPDNEGDIRKLLMEPQNLVRLSCNSEDAGLEAEFDQQGAAFIGVVNEAKGTVRYFDNGSGDEKPVELMINVCPAKKMMCYDKYDTADIILHFCLTGELQSKYKWIEEEI
;
A
#
# COMPACT_ATOMS: atom_id res chain seq x y z
N MET A 1 -14.68 -9.43 3.30
CA MET A 1 -13.27 -9.06 3.52
C MET A 1 -12.88 -9.38 4.96
N ILE A 2 -11.65 -9.85 5.13
CA ILE A 2 -11.06 -10.06 6.46
C ILE A 2 -10.64 -8.75 7.09
N CYS A 3 -10.07 -7.85 6.29
CA CYS A 3 -9.65 -6.54 6.80
C CYS A 3 -10.85 -5.68 7.15
N THR A 4 -10.72 -5.00 8.27
CA THR A 4 -11.65 -3.99 8.74
C THR A 4 -10.95 -2.64 8.72
N ASP A 5 -11.71 -1.57 8.90
CA ASP A 5 -11.16 -0.24 9.11
C ASP A 5 -10.31 0.25 7.92
N VAL A 6 -10.82 0.01 6.71
CA VAL A 6 -10.17 0.54 5.49
C VAL A 6 -10.43 2.03 5.42
N GLN A 7 -9.36 2.82 5.33
CA GLN A 7 -9.42 4.26 5.24
C GLN A 7 -8.65 4.75 4.02
N VAL A 8 -9.27 5.62 3.24
CA VAL A 8 -8.65 6.19 2.04
C VAL A 8 -8.67 7.71 2.15
N TYR A 9 -7.50 8.31 2.04
CA TYR A 9 -7.33 9.76 2.03
C TYR A 9 -7.07 10.21 0.60
N CYS A 10 -7.93 11.11 0.11
CA CYS A 10 -7.87 11.61 -1.25
C CYS A 10 -7.17 12.96 -1.33
N ARG A 11 -6.61 13.30 -2.51
CA ARG A 11 -5.93 14.59 -2.72
C ARG A 11 -6.83 15.80 -2.57
N ASN A 12 -8.14 15.62 -2.78
CA ASN A 12 -9.12 16.69 -2.56
C ASN A 12 -9.46 16.92 -1.08
N GLY A 13 -8.79 16.22 -0.15
CA GLY A 13 -9.00 16.34 1.28
C GLY A 13 -10.10 15.44 1.85
N ARG A 14 -10.79 14.69 1.01
CA ARG A 14 -11.85 13.78 1.49
C ARG A 14 -11.24 12.51 2.06
N ARG A 15 -11.86 12.01 3.13
CA ARG A 15 -11.58 10.69 3.70
C ARG A 15 -12.76 9.78 3.38
N LEU A 16 -12.46 8.63 2.81
CA LEU A 16 -13.46 7.63 2.44
C LEU A 16 -13.24 6.36 3.28
N LEU A 17 -14.33 5.68 3.61
CA LEU A 17 -14.32 4.46 4.41
C LEU A 17 -15.01 3.34 3.61
N PRO A 18 -14.38 2.85 2.53
CA PRO A 18 -14.99 1.79 1.73
C PRO A 18 -15.06 0.49 2.53
N ASP A 19 -16.15 -0.25 2.38
CA ASP A 19 -16.39 -1.48 3.13
C ASP A 19 -16.50 -2.73 2.24
N ASN A 20 -16.24 -2.60 0.94
CA ASN A 20 -16.33 -3.72 0.02
C ASN A 20 -15.25 -3.63 -1.06
N GLU A 21 -14.97 -4.79 -1.65
CA GLU A 21 -13.93 -4.95 -2.67
C GLU A 21 -14.17 -4.05 -3.89
N GLY A 22 -15.42 -3.97 -4.36
CA GLY A 22 -15.75 -3.21 -5.57
C GLY A 22 -15.44 -1.73 -5.42
N ASP A 23 -15.76 -1.13 -4.29
CA ASP A 23 -15.50 0.28 -4.03
C ASP A 23 -14.01 0.55 -3.86
N ILE A 24 -13.29 -0.34 -3.19
CA ILE A 24 -11.83 -0.23 -3.05
C ILE A 24 -11.17 -0.31 -4.43
N ARG A 25 -11.58 -1.25 -5.26
CA ARG A 25 -11.04 -1.41 -6.62
C ARG A 25 -11.24 -0.16 -7.46
N LYS A 26 -12.42 0.45 -7.40
CA LYS A 26 -12.69 1.70 -8.15
C LYS A 26 -11.73 2.81 -7.74
N LEU A 27 -11.48 2.97 -6.45
CA LEU A 27 -10.55 3.98 -5.95
C LEU A 27 -9.12 3.71 -6.46
N LEU A 28 -8.69 2.45 -6.44
CA LEU A 28 -7.34 2.05 -6.85
C LEU A 28 -7.11 2.14 -8.36
N MET A 29 -8.17 2.22 -9.16
CA MET A 29 -8.04 2.40 -10.61
C MET A 29 -7.74 3.85 -11.01
N GLU A 30 -7.89 4.79 -10.08
CA GLU A 30 -7.51 6.19 -10.26
C GLU A 30 -6.57 6.63 -9.12
N PRO A 31 -5.39 5.99 -9.00
CA PRO A 31 -4.52 6.16 -7.83
C PRO A 31 -3.91 7.55 -7.73
N GLN A 32 -3.87 8.33 -8.83
CA GLN A 32 -3.40 9.71 -8.81
C GLN A 32 -4.30 10.62 -7.95
N ASN A 33 -5.54 10.19 -7.66
CA ASN A 33 -6.46 10.91 -6.79
C ASN A 33 -6.25 10.60 -5.30
N LEU A 34 -5.39 9.65 -4.99
CA LEU A 34 -5.18 9.15 -3.64
C LEU A 34 -3.90 9.72 -3.04
N VAL A 35 -3.91 9.92 -1.72
CA VAL A 35 -2.73 10.26 -0.92
C VAL A 35 -2.30 9.03 -0.13
N ARG A 36 -3.23 8.38 0.55
CA ARG A 36 -2.92 7.24 1.41
C ARG A 36 -4.11 6.30 1.52
N LEU A 37 -3.82 5.02 1.63
CA LEU A 37 -4.78 3.99 2.01
C LEU A 37 -4.20 3.20 3.16
N SER A 38 -5.00 2.94 4.19
CA SER A 38 -4.62 2.06 5.29
C SER A 38 -5.72 1.05 5.56
N CYS A 39 -5.33 -0.15 5.95
CA CYS A 39 -6.26 -1.18 6.37
C CYS A 39 -5.57 -2.16 7.31
N ASN A 40 -6.35 -2.80 8.18
CA ASN A 40 -5.83 -3.69 9.18
C ASN A 40 -6.50 -5.06 9.09
N SER A 41 -5.69 -6.11 9.16
CA SER A 41 -6.15 -7.45 9.51
C SER A 41 -5.96 -7.66 11.01
N GLU A 42 -6.27 -8.86 11.49
CA GLU A 42 -6.07 -9.20 12.90
C GLU A 42 -4.60 -9.07 13.33
N ASP A 43 -3.66 -9.49 12.46
CA ASP A 43 -2.24 -9.59 12.80
C ASP A 43 -1.37 -8.51 12.17
N ALA A 44 -1.84 -7.81 11.17
CA ALA A 44 -1.00 -6.92 10.38
C ALA A 44 -1.76 -5.67 9.90
N GLY A 45 -1.00 -4.60 9.68
CA GLY A 45 -1.52 -3.37 9.07
C GLY A 45 -0.82 -3.07 7.76
N LEU A 46 -1.59 -2.75 6.72
CA LEU A 46 -1.06 -2.30 5.44
C LEU A 46 -1.24 -0.79 5.32
N GLU A 47 -0.19 -0.11 4.87
CA GLU A 47 -0.25 1.27 4.43
C GLU A 47 0.29 1.40 3.01
N ALA A 48 -0.41 2.17 2.19
CA ALA A 48 0.05 2.55 0.86
C ALA A 48 0.01 4.07 0.75
N GLU A 49 1.11 4.66 0.31
CA GLU A 49 1.19 6.09 0.03
C GLU A 49 1.40 6.29 -1.47
N PHE A 50 0.67 7.26 -2.04
CA PHE A 50 0.62 7.47 -3.49
C PHE A 50 1.26 8.80 -3.86
N ASP A 51 2.09 8.79 -4.91
CA ASP A 51 2.60 10.02 -5.48
C ASP A 51 1.56 10.64 -6.43
N GLN A 52 1.89 11.79 -7.02
CA GLN A 52 0.96 12.52 -7.88
C GLN A 52 0.65 11.81 -9.20
N GLN A 53 1.49 10.87 -9.62
CA GLN A 53 1.25 10.03 -10.79
C GLN A 53 0.55 8.72 -10.46
N GLY A 54 0.32 8.45 -9.18
CA GLY A 54 -0.37 7.24 -8.73
C GLY A 54 0.54 6.06 -8.45
N ALA A 55 1.85 6.24 -8.45
CA ALA A 55 2.77 5.21 -7.99
C ALA A 55 2.64 5.05 -6.47
N ALA A 56 2.77 3.83 -5.97
CA ALA A 56 2.50 3.51 -4.57
C ALA A 56 3.72 2.96 -3.85
N PHE A 57 3.94 3.46 -2.63
CA PHE A 57 4.84 2.89 -1.65
C PHE A 57 3.99 2.06 -0.68
N ILE A 58 4.20 0.74 -0.66
CA ILE A 58 3.36 -0.21 0.08
C ILE A 58 4.18 -0.86 1.17
N GLY A 59 3.71 -0.76 2.42
CA GLY A 59 4.32 -1.40 3.56
C GLY A 59 3.29 -2.17 4.39
N VAL A 60 3.72 -3.27 4.96
CA VAL A 60 2.91 -4.09 5.87
C VAL A 60 3.69 -4.35 7.15
N VAL A 61 3.12 -3.88 8.26
CA VAL A 61 3.68 -4.07 9.60
C VAL A 61 3.00 -5.26 10.26
N ASN A 62 3.78 -6.20 10.75
CA ASN A 62 3.29 -7.30 11.57
C ASN A 62 3.94 -7.16 12.96
N GLU A 63 3.20 -6.61 13.91
CA GLU A 63 3.73 -6.35 15.25
C GLU A 63 4.03 -7.63 16.02
N ALA A 64 3.23 -8.68 15.83
CA ALA A 64 3.44 -9.96 16.51
C ALA A 64 4.75 -10.60 16.11
N LYS A 65 5.16 -10.45 14.85
CA LYS A 65 6.44 -10.96 14.35
C LYS A 65 7.59 -9.95 14.49
N GLY A 66 7.28 -8.69 14.80
CA GLY A 66 8.29 -7.64 14.87
C GLY A 66 8.89 -7.30 13.51
N THR A 67 8.13 -7.41 12.43
CA THR A 67 8.61 -7.19 11.06
C THR A 67 7.80 -6.15 10.32
N VAL A 68 8.46 -5.50 9.37
CA VAL A 68 7.81 -4.69 8.32
C VAL A 68 8.29 -5.18 6.97
N ARG A 69 7.37 -5.28 6.02
CA ARG A 69 7.67 -5.67 4.64
C ARG A 69 7.29 -4.54 3.70
N TYR A 70 8.20 -4.23 2.79
CA TYR A 70 7.99 -3.22 1.75
C TYR A 70 8.03 -3.86 0.38
N PHE A 71 7.17 -3.38 -0.52
CA PHE A 71 7.20 -3.81 -1.91
C PHE A 71 8.56 -3.49 -2.55
N ASP A 72 9.08 -4.43 -3.35
CA ASP A 72 10.32 -4.30 -4.10
C ASP A 72 10.02 -4.50 -5.58
N ASN A 73 10.22 -3.46 -6.40
CA ASN A 73 9.96 -3.56 -7.84
C ASN A 73 11.10 -4.24 -8.63
N GLY A 74 12.17 -4.62 -7.95
CA GLY A 74 13.29 -5.34 -8.55
C GLY A 74 14.28 -4.48 -9.32
N SER A 75 14.10 -3.16 -9.35
CA SER A 75 14.99 -2.26 -10.11
C SER A 75 16.36 -2.05 -9.46
N GLY A 76 16.45 -2.23 -8.15
CA GLY A 76 17.67 -1.92 -7.40
C GLY A 76 17.98 -0.43 -7.31
N ASP A 77 17.06 0.43 -7.69
CA ASP A 77 17.29 1.89 -7.71
C ASP A 77 17.10 2.46 -6.31
N GLU A 78 18.22 2.94 -5.73
CA GLU A 78 18.27 3.49 -4.38
C GLU A 78 17.96 5.00 -4.31
N LYS A 79 17.65 5.64 -5.42
CA LYS A 79 17.35 7.08 -5.42
C LYS A 79 16.10 7.36 -4.59
N PRO A 80 16.11 8.37 -3.71
CA PRO A 80 14.95 8.69 -2.91
C PRO A 80 13.81 9.27 -3.75
N VAL A 81 12.58 8.96 -3.32
CA VAL A 81 11.35 9.54 -3.86
C VAL A 81 10.72 10.36 -2.75
N GLU A 82 10.42 11.62 -3.01
CA GLU A 82 9.69 12.44 -2.04
C GLU A 82 8.20 12.09 -2.09
N LEU A 83 7.70 11.56 -0.98
CA LEU A 83 6.28 11.42 -0.71
C LEU A 83 5.87 12.45 0.34
N MET A 84 4.58 12.55 0.62
CA MET A 84 4.12 13.51 1.62
C MET A 84 4.66 13.15 3.00
N ILE A 85 5.13 14.16 3.72
CA ILE A 85 5.46 14.13 5.15
C ILE A 85 6.48 13.06 5.57
N ASN A 86 7.77 13.42 5.49
CA ASN A 86 8.88 12.68 6.13
C ASN A 86 9.11 11.24 5.66
N VAL A 87 8.52 10.85 4.54
CA VAL A 87 8.74 9.53 3.97
C VAL A 87 9.44 9.68 2.63
N CYS A 88 10.64 9.14 2.53
CA CYS A 88 11.46 9.16 1.32
C CYS A 88 11.91 7.74 1.00
N PRO A 89 11.01 6.88 0.47
CA PRO A 89 11.42 5.55 0.07
C PRO A 89 12.36 5.59 -1.13
N ALA A 90 13.12 4.54 -1.33
CA ALA A 90 13.90 4.37 -2.54
C ALA A 90 12.98 4.05 -3.72
N LYS A 91 13.38 4.42 -4.94
CA LYS A 91 12.60 4.12 -6.16
C LYS A 91 12.31 2.62 -6.32
N LYS A 92 13.22 1.76 -5.88
CA LYS A 92 13.00 0.30 -5.93
C LYS A 92 11.79 -0.15 -5.11
N MET A 93 11.33 0.67 -4.17
CA MET A 93 10.18 0.36 -3.30
C MET A 93 8.86 0.90 -3.85
N MET A 94 8.88 1.58 -5.01
CA MET A 94 7.67 2.12 -5.62
C MET A 94 7.02 1.12 -6.57
N CYS A 95 5.71 0.94 -6.44
CA CYS A 95 4.92 0.17 -7.37
C CYS A 95 4.33 1.12 -8.41
N TYR A 96 4.82 1.01 -9.65
CA TYR A 96 4.42 1.91 -10.74
C TYR A 96 3.22 1.43 -11.53
N ASP A 97 2.85 0.17 -11.39
CA ASP A 97 1.72 -0.43 -12.10
C ASP A 97 0.49 -0.45 -11.18
N LYS A 98 -0.55 0.30 -11.54
CA LYS A 98 -1.75 0.38 -10.71
C LYS A 98 -2.49 -0.95 -10.56
N TYR A 99 -2.36 -1.85 -11.53
CA TYR A 99 -2.97 -3.18 -11.46
C TYR A 99 -2.26 -4.05 -10.45
N ASP A 100 -0.93 -3.97 -10.38
CA ASP A 100 -0.15 -4.65 -9.33
C ASP A 100 -0.48 -4.07 -7.95
N THR A 101 -0.56 -2.75 -7.83
CA THR A 101 -0.96 -2.10 -6.58
C THR A 101 -2.33 -2.58 -6.12
N ALA A 102 -3.31 -2.60 -7.02
CA ALA A 102 -4.66 -3.06 -6.71
C ALA A 102 -4.67 -4.54 -6.31
N ASP A 103 -3.94 -5.38 -7.03
CA ASP A 103 -3.84 -6.80 -6.73
C ASP A 103 -3.28 -7.04 -5.32
N ILE A 104 -2.21 -6.34 -4.97
CA ILE A 104 -1.58 -6.45 -3.64
C ILE A 104 -2.55 -6.01 -2.53
N ILE A 105 -3.15 -4.84 -2.68
CA ILE A 105 -4.01 -4.26 -1.66
C ILE A 105 -5.29 -5.08 -1.49
N LEU A 106 -5.94 -5.46 -2.60
CA LEU A 106 -7.17 -6.24 -2.54
C LEU A 106 -6.94 -7.62 -1.98
N HIS A 107 -5.84 -8.28 -2.34
CA HIS A 107 -5.49 -9.57 -1.76
C HIS A 107 -5.33 -9.48 -0.24
N PHE A 108 -4.62 -8.44 0.22
CA PHE A 108 -4.48 -8.21 1.66
C PHE A 108 -5.83 -7.94 2.34
N CYS A 109 -6.69 -7.14 1.73
CA CYS A 109 -8.03 -6.86 2.27
C CYS A 109 -8.88 -8.13 2.39
N LEU A 110 -8.74 -9.04 1.44
CA LEU A 110 -9.52 -10.27 1.41
C LEU A 110 -8.97 -11.37 2.31
N THR A 111 -7.66 -11.47 2.45
CA THR A 111 -6.98 -12.59 3.12
C THR A 111 -6.18 -12.22 4.36
N GLY A 112 -5.82 -10.96 4.51
CA GLY A 112 -4.89 -10.50 5.57
C GLY A 112 -3.43 -10.80 5.28
N GLU A 113 -3.09 -11.28 4.08
CA GLU A 113 -1.75 -11.73 3.74
C GLU A 113 -1.23 -11.06 2.46
N LEU A 114 0.10 -11.03 2.33
CA LEU A 114 0.78 -10.59 1.12
C LEU A 114 0.97 -11.77 0.16
N GLN A 115 0.86 -11.48 -1.14
CA GLN A 115 1.10 -12.49 -2.18
C GLN A 115 2.60 -12.74 -2.34
N SER A 116 2.98 -14.02 -2.44
CA SER A 116 4.37 -14.43 -2.62
C SER A 116 4.91 -14.22 -4.04
N LYS A 117 4.03 -13.93 -5.02
CA LYS A 117 4.46 -13.66 -6.40
C LYS A 117 5.19 -12.33 -6.58
N TYR A 118 5.04 -11.41 -5.63
CA TYR A 118 5.78 -10.15 -5.61
C TYR A 118 7.00 -10.27 -4.70
N LYS A 119 7.99 -9.41 -4.93
CA LYS A 119 9.18 -9.33 -4.06
C LYS A 119 8.94 -8.36 -2.92
N TRP A 120 9.43 -8.72 -1.75
CA TRP A 120 9.28 -7.92 -0.55
C TRP A 120 10.64 -7.74 0.14
N ILE A 121 10.88 -6.54 0.65
CA ILE A 121 12.02 -6.23 1.51
C ILE A 121 11.52 -6.36 2.93
N GLU A 122 12.11 -7.26 3.71
CA GLU A 122 11.72 -7.45 5.11
C GLU A 122 12.75 -6.80 6.03
N GLU A 123 12.27 -6.04 6.99
CA GLU A 123 13.08 -5.41 8.03
C GLU A 123 12.48 -5.71 9.39
N GLU A 124 13.33 -5.71 10.42
CA GLU A 124 12.89 -5.79 11.80
C GLU A 124 12.47 -4.41 12.30
N ILE A 125 11.45 -4.39 13.13
CA ILE A 125 10.98 -3.15 13.73
C ILE A 125 11.82 -2.83 14.97
#